data_7c0541f0a2b9254fd2e73e90cb68377d
#
_entry.id   7c0541f0a2b9254fd2e73e90cb68377d
#
_cell.length_a   1.000
_cell.length_b   1.000
_cell.length_c   1.000
_cell.angle_alpha   90.00
_cell.angle_beta   90.00
_cell.angle_gamma   90.00
#
_symmetry.space_group_name_H-M   'P 1'
#
loop_
_entity.id
_entity.type
_entity.pdbx_description
1 polymer ?
#
loop_
_entity_poly.entity_id
_entity_poly.type
_entity_poly.pdbx_seq_one_letter_code
_entity_poly.pdbx_strand_id
1 'polypeptide(L)'
;VIAGARERGLFIRPIEQFVKLYDGVLELERDRVLDVVVVGGGAAGFEVAMALQHRLAGADGDQARVCIVTGDTSVLPGFPEAVRLRALRRLRRARITVINQRCVEVGDTHLLLDNGARVVCDVPVMALPASAPAWLQGSGLALDEAGFVATGATLQSTSHPQVCAAGDVAARQDHAVPRSGVYAVRAGPVLALNIRRLLAGGQLQPW
;
A
#
# COMPACT_ATOMS: atom_id res chain seq x y z
N VAL A 1 4.12 -13.15 -4.07
CA VAL A 1 4.96 -12.91 -2.87
C VAL A 1 6.35 -12.50 -3.37
N ILE A 2 6.94 -11.45 -2.79
CA ILE A 2 8.30 -11.00 -3.10
C ILE A 2 9.24 -11.73 -2.14
N ALA A 3 10.19 -12.50 -2.67
CA ALA A 3 11.15 -13.23 -1.84
C ALA A 3 12.03 -12.26 -1.01
N GLY A 4 12.36 -12.60 0.22
CA GLY A 4 13.18 -11.78 1.13
C GLY A 4 12.54 -10.47 1.62
N ALA A 5 11.34 -10.13 1.14
CA ALA A 5 10.71 -8.85 1.52
C ALA A 5 10.33 -8.80 3.01
N ARG A 6 9.95 -9.92 3.62
CA ARG A 6 9.57 -9.95 5.03
C ARG A 6 10.75 -9.74 5.97
N GLU A 7 11.89 -10.24 5.58
CA GLU A 7 13.14 -10.24 6.36
C GLU A 7 13.88 -8.90 6.24
N ARG A 8 13.82 -8.27 5.07
CA ARG A 8 14.65 -7.12 4.70
C ARG A 8 13.87 -5.85 4.39
N GLY A 9 12.57 -5.97 4.08
CA GLY A 9 11.75 -4.85 3.67
C GLY A 9 11.27 -3.98 4.83
N LEU A 10 11.35 -2.68 4.66
CA LEU A 10 10.75 -1.70 5.54
C LEU A 10 9.29 -1.47 5.12
N PHE A 11 8.36 -2.15 5.75
CA PHE A 11 6.94 -2.03 5.43
C PHE A 11 6.35 -0.75 6.01
N ILE A 12 5.60 0.01 5.20
CA ILE A 12 4.89 1.21 5.65
C ILE A 12 3.65 0.90 6.50
N ARG A 13 3.27 -0.37 6.61
CA ARG A 13 2.17 -0.87 7.45
C ARG A 13 2.60 -2.14 8.18
N PRO A 14 2.34 -2.26 9.50
CA PRO A 14 1.77 -1.23 10.38
C PRO A 14 2.72 -0.04 10.60
N ILE A 15 2.16 1.15 10.79
CA ILE A 15 2.93 2.41 10.87
C ILE A 15 3.87 2.44 12.07
N GLU A 16 3.53 1.78 13.16
CA GLU A 16 4.34 1.73 14.38
C GLU A 16 5.69 1.04 14.14
N GLN A 17 5.71 0.00 13.30
CA GLN A 17 6.95 -0.67 12.92
C GLN A 17 7.77 0.18 11.96
N PHE A 18 7.11 0.84 11.01
CA PHE A 18 7.78 1.76 10.10
C PHE A 18 8.50 2.87 10.87
N VAL A 19 7.84 3.54 11.81
CA VAL A 19 8.42 4.63 12.61
C VAL A 19 9.65 4.14 13.38
N LYS A 20 9.56 2.99 14.07
CA LYS A 20 10.69 2.44 14.83
C LYS A 20 11.93 2.12 13.97
N LEU A 21 11.71 1.59 12.76
CA LEU A 21 12.80 1.23 11.86
C LEU A 21 13.34 2.43 11.09
N TYR A 22 12.54 3.47 10.92
CA TYR A 22 12.92 4.69 10.23
C TYR A 22 14.04 5.47 10.94
N ASP A 23 14.07 5.43 12.27
CA ASP A 23 15.16 6.05 13.05
C ASP A 23 16.52 5.42 12.68
N GLY A 24 16.57 4.11 12.44
CA GLY A 24 17.76 3.43 11.93
C GLY A 24 18.18 3.88 10.52
N VAL A 25 17.22 4.23 9.66
CA VAL A 25 17.53 4.80 8.33
C VAL A 25 18.19 6.17 8.45
N LEU A 26 17.72 7.00 9.39
CA LEU A 26 18.30 8.32 9.64
C LEU A 26 19.72 8.24 10.22
N GLU A 27 20.04 7.19 10.96
CA GLU A 27 21.40 6.94 11.44
C GLU A 27 22.33 6.56 10.30
N LEU A 28 21.89 5.68 9.40
CA LEU A 28 22.66 5.25 8.22
C LEU A 28 22.96 6.41 7.24
N GLU A 29 22.03 7.36 7.09
CA GLU A 29 22.17 8.54 6.23
C GLU A 29 23.36 9.43 6.64
N ARG A 30 23.72 9.48 7.93
CA ARG A 30 24.80 10.35 8.42
C ARG A 30 26.16 9.98 7.85
N ASP A 31 26.36 8.73 7.49
CA ASP A 31 27.67 8.20 7.11
C ASP A 31 27.87 8.06 5.62
N ARG A 32 26.78 7.99 4.82
CA ARG A 32 26.85 7.77 3.37
C ARG A 32 25.58 8.11 2.63
N VAL A 33 25.69 8.28 1.32
CA VAL A 33 24.52 8.40 0.41
C VAL A 33 23.76 7.09 0.39
N LEU A 34 22.45 7.13 0.61
CA LEU A 34 21.58 5.96 0.62
C LEU A 34 20.85 5.76 -0.72
N ASP A 35 20.82 4.52 -1.19
CA ASP A 35 19.95 4.06 -2.26
C ASP A 35 18.64 3.54 -1.67
N VAL A 36 17.58 4.34 -1.75
CA VAL A 36 16.26 4.02 -1.21
C VAL A 36 15.32 3.62 -2.34
N VAL A 37 14.78 2.42 -2.28
CA VAL A 37 13.84 1.93 -3.31
C VAL A 37 12.46 1.69 -2.71
N VAL A 38 11.47 2.45 -3.17
CA VAL A 38 10.07 2.28 -2.80
C VAL A 38 9.41 1.30 -3.78
N VAL A 39 9.00 0.15 -3.27
CA VAL A 39 8.31 -0.89 -4.05
C VAL A 39 6.80 -0.68 -3.94
N GLY A 40 6.20 -0.22 -5.02
CA GLY A 40 4.78 0.08 -5.13
C GLY A 40 4.51 1.49 -5.66
N GLY A 41 3.85 1.57 -6.82
CA GLY A 41 3.54 2.82 -7.54
C GLY A 41 2.17 3.45 -7.20
N GLY A 42 1.46 2.95 -6.18
CA GLY A 42 0.19 3.51 -5.71
C GLY A 42 0.35 4.86 -5.01
N ALA A 43 -0.77 5.41 -4.50
CA ALA A 43 -0.77 6.71 -3.79
C ALA A 43 0.20 6.72 -2.61
N ALA A 44 0.18 5.68 -1.76
CA ALA A 44 1.09 5.57 -0.62
C ALA A 44 2.57 5.54 -1.04
N GLY A 45 2.91 4.76 -2.09
CA GLY A 45 4.29 4.71 -2.59
C GLY A 45 4.76 6.03 -3.17
N PHE A 46 3.90 6.73 -3.92
CA PHE A 46 4.19 8.08 -4.42
C PHE A 46 4.46 9.08 -3.28
N GLU A 47 3.57 9.12 -2.28
CA GLU A 47 3.68 10.06 -1.15
C GLU A 47 4.90 9.75 -0.29
N VAL A 48 5.15 8.47 0.02
CA VAL A 48 6.31 8.04 0.81
C VAL A 48 7.61 8.34 0.08
N ALA A 49 7.71 8.07 -1.23
CA ALA A 49 8.91 8.39 -2.01
C ALA A 49 9.19 9.91 -2.02
N MET A 50 8.16 10.73 -2.17
CA MET A 50 8.29 12.19 -2.10
C MET A 50 8.74 12.67 -0.71
N ALA A 51 8.19 12.09 0.36
CA ALA A 51 8.54 12.42 1.73
C ALA A 51 9.98 11.99 2.07
N LEU A 52 10.38 10.78 1.67
CA LEU A 52 11.74 10.26 1.86
C LEU A 52 12.77 11.12 1.10
N GLN A 53 12.50 11.43 -0.18
CA GLN A 53 13.38 12.31 -0.95
C GLN A 53 13.53 13.68 -0.28
N HIS A 54 12.42 14.27 0.17
CA HIS A 54 12.46 15.57 0.85
C HIS A 54 13.25 15.52 2.16
N ARG A 55 13.08 14.45 2.95
CA ARG A 55 13.71 14.32 4.27
C ARG A 55 15.16 13.89 4.22
N LEU A 56 15.52 13.01 3.27
CA LEU A 56 16.85 12.40 3.17
C LEU A 56 17.77 13.10 2.14
N ALA A 57 17.26 14.04 1.35
CA ALA A 57 18.06 14.68 0.31
C ALA A 57 19.16 15.63 0.85
N GLY A 58 19.07 16.01 2.15
CA GLY A 58 19.96 17.02 2.71
C GLY A 58 19.81 18.41 2.09
N ALA A 59 20.67 19.35 2.47
CA ALA A 59 20.65 20.74 1.96
C ALA A 59 20.97 20.81 0.46
N ASP A 60 21.88 19.97 -0.02
CA ASP A 60 22.38 19.95 -1.42
C ASP A 60 21.60 18.97 -2.33
N GLY A 61 20.69 18.17 -1.78
CA GLY A 61 19.85 17.24 -2.53
C GLY A 61 20.52 15.94 -2.95
N ASP A 62 21.71 15.62 -2.43
CA ASP A 62 22.56 14.51 -2.89
C ASP A 62 22.81 13.43 -1.83
N GLN A 63 22.21 13.52 -0.64
CA GLN A 63 22.41 12.54 0.46
C GLN A 63 21.59 11.26 0.31
N ALA A 64 20.58 11.23 -0.55
CA ALA A 64 19.84 10.02 -0.87
C ALA A 64 19.41 9.99 -2.34
N ARG A 65 19.40 8.79 -2.91
CA ARG A 65 18.87 8.50 -4.24
C ARG A 65 17.59 7.69 -4.09
N VAL A 66 16.45 8.32 -4.32
CA VAL A 66 15.15 7.65 -4.21
C VAL A 66 14.68 7.15 -5.57
N CYS A 67 14.24 5.90 -5.61
CA CYS A 67 13.65 5.25 -6.77
C CYS A 67 12.28 4.65 -6.41
N ILE A 68 11.35 4.62 -7.36
CA ILE A 68 10.09 3.89 -7.24
C ILE A 68 10.07 2.74 -8.25
N VAL A 69 9.82 1.53 -7.76
CA VAL A 69 9.55 0.34 -8.59
C VAL A 69 8.05 0.12 -8.60
N THR A 70 7.39 0.30 -9.76
CA THR A 70 5.91 0.40 -9.84
C THR A 70 5.20 -0.92 -10.19
N GLY A 71 5.93 -1.94 -10.62
CA GLY A 71 5.37 -3.12 -11.29
C GLY A 71 5.12 -2.84 -12.79
N ASP A 72 4.14 -3.51 -13.38
CA ASP A 72 3.86 -3.46 -14.83
C ASP A 72 3.18 -2.15 -15.27
N THR A 73 2.81 -1.29 -14.35
CA THR A 73 2.10 -0.04 -14.61
C THR A 73 2.89 1.17 -14.15
N SER A 74 2.56 2.34 -14.69
CA SER A 74 3.13 3.60 -14.20
C SER A 74 2.61 3.95 -12.80
N VAL A 75 3.15 5.03 -12.20
CA VAL A 75 2.69 5.55 -10.91
C VAL A 75 1.20 5.92 -10.93
N LEU A 76 0.54 5.79 -9.78
CA LEU A 76 -0.86 6.11 -9.55
C LEU A 76 -1.81 5.37 -10.51
N PRO A 77 -1.73 4.02 -10.63
CA PRO A 77 -2.68 3.26 -11.42
C PRO A 77 -4.10 3.51 -10.90
N GLY A 78 -5.06 3.63 -11.86
CA GLY A 78 -6.46 3.92 -11.51
C GLY A 78 -6.79 5.40 -11.29
N PHE A 79 -5.81 6.30 -11.28
CA PHE A 79 -6.06 7.74 -11.26
C PHE A 79 -6.18 8.32 -12.68
N PRO A 80 -6.92 9.44 -12.86
CA PRO A 80 -7.02 10.11 -14.15
C PRO A 80 -5.65 10.45 -14.73
N GLU A 81 -5.53 10.40 -16.06
CA GLU A 81 -4.26 10.63 -16.77
C GLU A 81 -3.59 11.97 -16.40
N ALA A 82 -4.38 13.03 -16.29
CA ALA A 82 -3.88 14.36 -15.91
C ALA A 82 -3.21 14.36 -14.53
N VAL A 83 -3.72 13.54 -13.57
CA VAL A 83 -3.12 13.38 -12.24
C VAL A 83 -1.82 12.60 -12.34
N ARG A 84 -1.80 11.51 -13.10
CA ARG A 84 -0.61 10.67 -13.32
C ARG A 84 0.52 11.48 -14.00
N LEU A 85 0.21 12.25 -15.03
CA LEU A 85 1.19 13.12 -15.70
C LEU A 85 1.74 14.22 -14.78
N ARG A 86 0.90 14.78 -13.90
CA ARG A 86 1.34 15.74 -12.88
C ARG A 86 2.26 15.07 -11.85
N ALA A 87 1.93 13.87 -11.40
CA ALA A 87 2.76 13.08 -10.49
C ALA A 87 4.14 12.77 -11.09
N LEU A 88 4.20 12.27 -12.33
CA LEU A 88 5.45 12.01 -13.03
C LEU A 88 6.33 13.26 -13.18
N ARG A 89 5.72 14.41 -13.50
CA ARG A 89 6.45 15.69 -13.54
C ARG A 89 7.01 16.06 -12.16
N ARG A 90 6.25 15.82 -11.09
CA ARG A 90 6.69 16.09 -9.72
C ARG A 90 7.84 15.19 -9.31
N LEU A 91 7.76 13.86 -9.57
CA LEU A 91 8.84 12.91 -9.31
C LEU A 91 10.12 13.29 -10.03
N ARG A 92 10.01 13.65 -11.33
CA ARG A 92 11.16 14.08 -12.13
C ARG A 92 11.83 15.34 -11.58
N ARG A 93 11.04 16.34 -11.12
CA ARG A 93 11.57 17.55 -10.47
C ARG A 93 12.24 17.24 -9.13
N ALA A 94 11.76 16.24 -8.41
CA ALA A 94 12.35 15.76 -7.18
C ALA A 94 13.53 14.81 -7.40
N ARG A 95 13.97 14.57 -8.65
CA ARG A 95 15.05 13.63 -9.03
C ARG A 95 14.76 12.19 -8.61
N ILE A 96 13.48 11.81 -8.48
CA ILE A 96 13.05 10.45 -8.17
C ILE A 96 12.93 9.65 -9.47
N THR A 97 13.67 8.55 -9.57
CA THR A 97 13.61 7.64 -10.71
C THR A 97 12.38 6.72 -10.60
N VAL A 98 11.73 6.44 -11.73
CA VAL A 98 10.62 5.50 -11.80
C VAL A 98 10.99 4.33 -12.70
N ILE A 99 10.88 3.11 -12.18
CA ILE A 99 11.15 1.86 -12.90
C ILE A 99 9.84 1.09 -13.02
N ASN A 100 9.37 0.92 -14.26
CA ASN A 100 8.14 0.18 -14.57
C ASN A 100 8.44 -1.30 -14.79
N GLN A 101 8.88 -1.96 -13.73
CA GLN A 101 9.19 -3.38 -13.66
C GLN A 101 8.71 -3.93 -12.33
N ARG A 102 8.49 -5.23 -12.23
CA ARG A 102 8.05 -5.88 -10.99
C ARG A 102 9.26 -6.32 -10.16
N CYS A 103 9.25 -5.97 -8.87
CA CYS A 103 10.21 -6.54 -7.92
C CYS A 103 9.81 -7.99 -7.60
N VAL A 104 10.75 -8.92 -7.73
CA VAL A 104 10.54 -10.35 -7.43
C VAL A 104 11.33 -10.81 -6.22
N GLU A 105 12.40 -10.11 -5.86
CA GLU A 105 13.22 -10.44 -4.69
C GLU A 105 13.83 -9.19 -4.06
N VAL A 106 13.95 -9.20 -2.73
CA VAL A 106 14.69 -8.25 -1.91
C VAL A 106 15.93 -8.95 -1.39
N GLY A 107 17.09 -8.63 -1.95
CA GLY A 107 18.40 -9.09 -1.50
C GLY A 107 18.99 -8.20 -0.40
N ASP A 108 20.25 -8.46 -0.02
CA ASP A 108 20.91 -7.69 1.05
C ASP A 108 21.30 -6.27 0.62
N THR A 109 21.64 -6.08 -0.65
CA THR A 109 22.13 -4.79 -1.19
C THR A 109 21.44 -4.41 -2.51
N HIS A 110 20.45 -5.16 -2.95
CA HIS A 110 19.79 -4.94 -4.23
C HIS A 110 18.37 -5.52 -4.25
N LEU A 111 17.55 -5.00 -5.15
CA LEU A 111 16.31 -5.64 -5.57
C LEU A 111 16.52 -6.35 -6.90
N LEU A 112 15.95 -7.54 -7.05
CA LEU A 112 15.85 -8.24 -8.32
C LEU A 112 14.51 -7.92 -8.98
N LEU A 113 14.54 -7.54 -10.25
CA LEU A 113 13.36 -7.29 -11.05
C LEU A 113 13.01 -8.51 -11.91
N ASP A 114 11.77 -8.61 -12.37
CA ASP A 114 11.26 -9.73 -13.18
C ASP A 114 11.95 -9.90 -14.53
N ASN A 115 12.57 -8.84 -15.06
CA ASN A 115 13.38 -8.88 -16.27
C ASN A 115 14.86 -9.29 -16.02
N GLY A 116 15.20 -9.68 -14.77
CA GLY A 116 16.56 -10.06 -14.35
C GLY A 116 17.48 -8.89 -13.99
N ALA A 117 17.04 -7.64 -14.14
CA ALA A 117 17.84 -6.48 -13.73
C ALA A 117 17.94 -6.38 -12.20
N ARG A 118 19.08 -5.88 -11.72
CA ARG A 118 19.31 -5.60 -10.30
C ARG A 118 19.36 -4.10 -10.07
N VAL A 119 18.64 -3.63 -9.06
CA VAL A 119 18.64 -2.25 -8.61
C VAL A 119 19.33 -2.19 -7.26
N VAL A 120 20.39 -1.41 -7.15
CA VAL A 120 21.09 -1.19 -5.87
C VAL A 120 20.09 -0.61 -4.87
N CYS A 121 20.09 -1.14 -3.66
CA CYS A 121 19.14 -0.78 -2.64
C CYS A 121 19.72 -1.01 -1.25
N ASP A 122 19.84 0.06 -0.48
CA ASP A 122 20.19 0.02 0.95
C ASP A 122 18.93 -0.08 1.80
N VAL A 123 17.88 0.62 1.39
CA VAL A 123 16.61 0.70 2.13
C VAL A 123 15.44 0.34 1.21
N PRO A 124 14.99 -0.92 1.22
CA PRO A 124 13.80 -1.35 0.48
C PRO A 124 12.52 -1.01 1.24
N VAL A 125 11.78 0.01 0.79
CA VAL A 125 10.52 0.44 1.39
C VAL A 125 9.34 -0.20 0.69
N MET A 126 8.57 -1.00 1.42
CA MET A 126 7.48 -1.79 0.87
C MET A 126 6.13 -1.05 1.00
N ALA A 127 5.72 -0.38 -0.08
CA ALA A 127 4.44 0.32 -0.21
C ALA A 127 3.42 -0.51 -1.02
N LEU A 128 3.29 -1.77 -0.64
CA LEU A 128 2.47 -2.75 -1.32
C LEU A 128 0.97 -2.59 -0.97
N PRO A 129 0.05 -3.05 -1.84
CA PRO A 129 -1.35 -3.14 -1.52
C PRO A 129 -1.60 -3.96 -0.24
N ALA A 130 -2.71 -3.67 0.45
CA ALA A 130 -3.12 -4.48 1.60
C ALA A 130 -3.33 -5.93 1.17
N SER A 131 -2.82 -6.87 1.97
CA SER A 131 -3.12 -8.29 1.87
C SER A 131 -4.21 -8.66 2.87
N ALA A 132 -5.03 -9.65 2.54
CA ALA A 132 -6.01 -10.16 3.47
C ALA A 132 -5.32 -10.74 4.71
N PRO A 133 -5.83 -10.44 5.93
CA PRO A 133 -5.30 -11.04 7.15
C PRO A 133 -5.41 -12.56 7.11
N ALA A 134 -4.31 -13.25 7.43
CA ALA A 134 -4.26 -14.73 7.35
C ALA A 134 -5.31 -15.42 8.25
N TRP A 135 -5.70 -14.80 9.37
CA TRP A 135 -6.70 -15.34 10.29
C TRP A 135 -8.11 -15.43 9.69
N LEU A 136 -8.39 -14.72 8.58
CA LEU A 136 -9.67 -14.87 7.88
C LEU A 136 -9.81 -16.26 7.23
N GLN A 137 -8.69 -16.87 6.85
CA GLN A 137 -8.70 -18.25 6.37
C GLN A 137 -9.10 -19.18 7.54
N GLY A 138 -10.15 -19.96 7.33
CA GLY A 138 -10.70 -20.83 8.38
C GLY A 138 -11.70 -20.15 9.32
N SER A 139 -12.02 -18.86 9.14
CA SER A 139 -13.05 -18.15 9.94
C SER A 139 -14.48 -18.63 9.67
N GLY A 140 -14.73 -19.35 8.59
CA GLY A 140 -16.05 -19.75 8.12
C GLY A 140 -16.78 -18.65 7.33
N LEU A 141 -16.22 -17.43 7.23
CA LEU A 141 -16.76 -16.35 6.41
C LEU A 141 -16.52 -16.63 4.92
N ALA A 142 -17.47 -16.24 4.07
CA ALA A 142 -17.21 -16.20 2.64
C ALA A 142 -16.14 -15.13 2.35
N LEU A 143 -15.10 -15.54 1.61
CA LEU A 143 -13.99 -14.68 1.20
C LEU A 143 -13.97 -14.55 -0.31
N ASP A 144 -13.42 -13.45 -0.84
CA ASP A 144 -13.09 -13.33 -2.25
C ASP A 144 -11.83 -14.15 -2.61
N GLU A 145 -11.47 -14.19 -3.89
CA GLU A 145 -10.29 -14.92 -4.38
C GLU A 145 -8.97 -14.43 -3.75
N ALA A 146 -8.93 -13.19 -3.28
CA ALA A 146 -7.78 -12.58 -2.61
C ALA A 146 -7.80 -12.77 -1.07
N GLY A 147 -8.83 -13.45 -0.52
CA GLY A 147 -8.95 -13.77 0.89
C GLY A 147 -9.61 -12.70 1.76
N PHE A 148 -10.24 -11.67 1.18
CA PHE A 148 -10.96 -10.63 1.92
C PHE A 148 -12.42 -11.04 2.15
N VAL A 149 -13.05 -10.50 3.21
CA VAL A 149 -14.44 -10.82 3.53
C VAL A 149 -15.38 -10.37 2.41
N ALA A 150 -16.08 -11.31 1.79
CA ALA A 150 -17.07 -11.03 0.77
C ALA A 150 -18.30 -10.34 1.40
N THR A 151 -18.62 -9.12 0.96
CA THR A 151 -19.73 -8.32 1.49
C THR A 151 -20.70 -7.89 0.40
N GLY A 152 -21.97 -7.76 0.77
CA GLY A 152 -22.99 -7.17 -0.09
C GLY A 152 -23.07 -5.64 0.03
N ALA A 153 -24.09 -5.05 -0.61
CA ALA A 153 -24.33 -3.61 -0.64
C ALA A 153 -24.48 -2.98 0.76
N THR A 154 -24.99 -3.70 1.72
CA THR A 154 -25.19 -3.24 3.11
C THR A 154 -24.00 -3.43 4.01
N LEU A 155 -22.84 -3.83 3.46
CA LEU A 155 -21.60 -4.17 4.20
C LEU A 155 -21.71 -5.43 5.08
N GLN A 156 -22.80 -6.20 4.97
CA GLN A 156 -22.91 -7.51 5.61
C GLN A 156 -22.09 -8.56 4.83
N SER A 157 -21.51 -9.50 5.57
CA SER A 157 -20.94 -10.73 4.98
C SER A 157 -22.01 -11.47 4.18
N THR A 158 -21.63 -11.98 3.02
CA THR A 158 -22.53 -12.75 2.15
C THR A 158 -22.90 -14.13 2.74
N SER A 159 -22.11 -14.66 3.68
CA SER A 159 -22.34 -15.94 4.34
C SER A 159 -22.92 -15.83 5.74
N HIS A 160 -22.69 -14.71 6.44
CA HIS A 160 -23.08 -14.50 7.83
C HIS A 160 -23.69 -13.11 8.00
N PRO A 161 -25.04 -12.97 7.90
CA PRO A 161 -25.70 -11.67 7.90
C PRO A 161 -25.52 -10.88 9.20
N GLN A 162 -25.16 -11.50 10.29
CA GLN A 162 -24.84 -10.86 11.57
C GLN A 162 -23.40 -10.29 11.60
N VAL A 163 -22.56 -10.58 10.62
CA VAL A 163 -21.19 -10.07 10.50
C VAL A 163 -21.15 -8.97 9.45
N CYS A 164 -20.59 -7.83 9.82
CA CYS A 164 -20.35 -6.71 8.91
C CYS A 164 -18.85 -6.46 8.74
N ALA A 165 -18.43 -6.08 7.53
CA ALA A 165 -17.04 -5.72 7.25
C ALA A 165 -16.96 -4.50 6.34
N ALA A 166 -15.98 -3.62 6.60
CA ALA A 166 -15.70 -2.42 5.81
C ALA A 166 -14.19 -2.11 5.79
N GLY A 167 -13.77 -1.24 4.88
CA GLY A 167 -12.36 -0.86 4.71
C GLY A 167 -11.52 -1.94 4.06
N ASP A 168 -10.23 -1.99 4.41
CA ASP A 168 -9.23 -2.83 3.74
C ASP A 168 -9.46 -4.35 3.92
N VAL A 169 -10.34 -4.75 4.84
CA VAL A 169 -10.68 -6.16 5.12
C VAL A 169 -11.84 -6.67 4.26
N ALA A 170 -12.61 -5.78 3.65
CA ALA A 170 -13.84 -6.10 2.92
C ALA A 170 -13.64 -6.11 1.40
N ALA A 171 -14.38 -7.01 0.74
CA ALA A 171 -14.50 -7.08 -0.71
C ALA A 171 -15.98 -7.04 -1.11
N ARG A 172 -16.44 -5.88 -1.61
CA ARG A 172 -17.79 -5.70 -2.13
C ARG A 172 -17.99 -6.55 -3.38
N GLN A 173 -19.05 -7.37 -3.37
CA GLN A 173 -19.36 -8.29 -4.47
C GLN A 173 -20.25 -7.64 -5.55
N ASP A 174 -20.99 -6.60 -5.21
CA ASP A 174 -21.88 -5.89 -6.14
C ASP A 174 -21.13 -4.84 -7.00
N HIS A 175 -20.07 -4.26 -6.50
CA HIS A 175 -19.15 -3.43 -7.29
C HIS A 175 -17.77 -3.31 -6.61
N ALA A 176 -16.73 -3.16 -7.43
CA ALA A 176 -15.37 -3.01 -6.93
C ALA A 176 -15.17 -1.65 -6.24
N VAL A 177 -14.68 -1.69 -5.00
CA VAL A 177 -14.30 -0.50 -4.24
C VAL A 177 -12.80 -0.51 -3.99
N PRO A 178 -12.07 0.58 -4.32
CA PRO A 178 -10.65 0.65 -4.03
C PRO A 178 -10.36 0.53 -2.52
N ARG A 179 -9.38 -0.29 -2.15
CA ARG A 179 -8.93 -0.42 -0.76
C ARG A 179 -8.06 0.78 -0.40
N SER A 180 -8.69 1.80 0.15
CA SER A 180 -7.98 3.00 0.64
C SER A 180 -8.69 3.59 1.84
N GLY A 181 -7.94 4.33 2.66
CA GLY A 181 -8.47 4.98 3.86
C GLY A 181 -9.68 5.90 3.59
N VAL A 182 -9.74 6.54 2.41
CA VAL A 182 -10.88 7.39 2.02
C VAL A 182 -12.18 6.58 1.96
N TYR A 183 -12.15 5.40 1.33
CA TYR A 183 -13.33 4.55 1.25
C TYR A 183 -13.67 3.93 2.60
N ALA A 184 -12.68 3.54 3.41
CA ALA A 184 -12.89 3.06 4.77
C ALA A 184 -13.60 4.11 5.64
N VAL A 185 -13.14 5.36 5.61
CA VAL A 185 -13.77 6.47 6.35
C VAL A 185 -15.20 6.73 5.88
N ARG A 186 -15.44 6.70 4.57
CA ARG A 186 -16.79 6.91 4.00
C ARG A 186 -17.76 5.77 4.32
N ALA A 187 -17.27 4.53 4.43
CA ALA A 187 -18.09 3.38 4.80
C ALA A 187 -18.50 3.41 6.28
N GLY A 188 -17.69 4.01 7.15
CA GLY A 188 -17.88 4.01 8.60
C GLY A 188 -19.28 4.46 9.07
N PRO A 189 -19.81 5.61 8.64
CA PRO A 189 -21.14 6.06 9.03
C PRO A 189 -22.26 5.10 8.62
N VAL A 190 -22.19 4.54 7.40
CA VAL A 190 -23.17 3.55 6.90
C VAL A 190 -23.07 2.25 7.67
N LEU A 191 -21.85 1.78 7.93
CA LEU A 191 -21.61 0.60 8.76
C LEU A 191 -22.21 0.77 10.17
N ALA A 192 -21.93 1.89 10.84
CA ALA A 192 -22.46 2.18 12.17
C ALA A 192 -24.00 2.25 12.21
N LEU A 193 -24.62 2.85 11.17
CA LEU A 193 -26.07 2.88 11.02
C LEU A 193 -26.63 1.47 10.82
N ASN A 194 -26.01 0.67 9.96
CA ASN A 194 -26.48 -0.66 9.65
C ASN A 194 -26.35 -1.62 10.84
N ILE A 195 -25.29 -1.51 11.64
CA ILE A 195 -25.16 -2.29 12.88
C ILE A 195 -26.31 -1.96 13.85
N ARG A 196 -26.62 -0.68 14.07
CA ARG A 196 -27.77 -0.28 14.93
C ARG A 196 -29.09 -0.81 14.41
N ARG A 197 -29.32 -0.70 13.09
CA ARG A 197 -30.54 -1.22 12.45
C ARG A 197 -30.63 -2.74 12.54
N LEU A 198 -29.53 -3.44 12.34
CA LEU A 198 -29.47 -4.89 12.45
C LEU A 198 -29.90 -5.35 13.86
N LEU A 199 -29.38 -4.69 14.91
CA LEU A 199 -29.72 -4.97 16.29
C LEU A 199 -31.20 -4.64 16.63
N ALA A 200 -31.77 -3.64 15.97
CA ALA A 200 -33.17 -3.22 16.16
C ALA A 200 -34.15 -3.93 15.21
N GLY A 201 -33.71 -4.85 14.36
CA GLY A 201 -34.54 -5.53 13.35
C GLY A 201 -35.01 -4.60 12.23
N GLY A 202 -34.31 -3.47 11.98
CA GLY A 202 -34.66 -2.48 10.97
C GLY A 202 -34.05 -2.76 9.59
N GLN A 203 -34.54 -2.03 8.59
CA GLN A 203 -34.06 -2.14 7.20
C GLN A 203 -32.66 -1.52 7.05
N LEU A 204 -31.72 -2.25 6.45
CA LEU A 204 -30.35 -1.79 6.23
C LEU A 204 -30.26 -0.87 5.00
N GLN A 205 -29.28 0.04 5.03
CA GLN A 205 -29.00 1.01 3.98
C GLN A 205 -27.82 0.52 3.12
N PRO A 206 -27.92 0.57 1.79
CA PRO A 206 -26.77 0.38 0.91
C PRO A 206 -25.72 1.48 1.07
N TRP A 207 -24.48 1.13 0.86
CA TRP A 207 -23.33 2.05 0.84
C TRP A 207 -22.81 2.24 -0.57
#